data_667c253099cda44298fc169538028616
#
_entry.id   667c253099cda44298fc169538028616
#
_cell.length_a   1.000
_cell.length_b   1.000
_cell.length_c   1.000
_cell.angle_alpha   90.00
_cell.angle_beta   90.00
_cell.angle_gamma   90.00
#
_symmetry.space_group_name_H-M   'P 1'
#
loop_
_entity.id
_entity.type
_entity.pdbx_description
1 polymer ?
#
loop_
_entity_poly.entity_id
_entity_poly.type
_entity_poly.pdbx_seq_one_letter_code
_entity_poly.pdbx_strand_id
1 'polypeptide(L)'
;MYWNGFYMTKWIYSSLIGVFLIVSSAPPLFPAEVLFVAKPLTAEHSFTDGIEGPACDRDGNIYAVSFARTPTIGKITPRGEGEVFVEFTNGSLANGIRFDRAGIMFVADYAKHNILRIDPKTRAVTVVAHSDEMSQPNDVAITAEGMLFASDPNWEKGTGQIWRIERGGRITRIASGMGTTNGIDVSPDRKTLYVNETVQRNVWAFTLHPDGSITDKRLLIQFPDFGLDGMRCDVDGNLYAVRWGKGTTVKISPHGKVLREIDVLGAKPTNICFGGPDGRTCYVTEVEHGRLVQFRVDRPGLEWERQRR
;
A
#
# COMPACT_ATOMS: atom_id res chain seq x y z
N MET A 1 56.88 76.54 -50.82
CA MET A 1 57.88 75.44 -51.02
C MET A 1 57.42 74.26 -50.16
N TYR A 2 57.37 73.12 -50.79
CA TYR A 2 57.10 71.77 -50.30
C TYR A 2 55.60 71.34 -50.08
N TRP A 3 55.24 70.55 -51.02
CA TRP A 3 54.08 69.66 -51.06
C TRP A 3 54.31 68.43 -50.17
N ASN A 4 53.26 67.95 -49.46
CA ASN A 4 53.19 66.58 -48.93
C ASN A 4 51.87 65.96 -49.29
N GLY A 5 51.95 64.88 -50.08
CA GLY A 5 50.83 64.15 -50.54
C GLY A 5 50.31 63.20 -49.47
N PHE A 6 48.99 63.12 -49.38
CA PHE A 6 48.28 62.12 -48.52
C PHE A 6 47.92 60.88 -49.33
N TYR A 7 48.43 59.74 -48.91
CA TYR A 7 47.98 58.44 -49.38
C TYR A 7 46.79 58.00 -48.53
N MET A 8 45.59 57.80 -49.13
CA MET A 8 44.44 57.18 -48.50
C MET A 8 44.49 55.67 -48.70
N THR A 9 44.68 54.95 -47.64
CA THR A 9 44.53 53.47 -47.58
C THR A 9 43.06 53.10 -47.37
N LYS A 10 42.47 52.46 -48.35
CA LYS A 10 41.12 51.90 -48.23
C LYS A 10 41.16 50.61 -47.42
N TRP A 11 40.46 50.58 -46.25
CA TRP A 11 40.16 49.35 -45.50
C TRP A 11 38.87 48.75 -46.04
N ILE A 12 38.94 47.48 -46.51
CA ILE A 12 37.81 46.70 -46.93
C ILE A 12 37.39 45.88 -45.68
N TYR A 13 36.27 46.24 -45.09
CA TYR A 13 35.61 45.40 -44.05
C TYR A 13 34.85 44.30 -44.73
N SER A 14 35.31 43.05 -44.55
CA SER A 14 34.62 41.86 -44.96
C SER A 14 33.72 41.43 -43.79
N SER A 15 32.40 41.65 -43.87
CA SER A 15 31.42 41.22 -42.88
C SER A 15 31.10 39.73 -43.11
N LEU A 16 31.64 38.86 -42.27
CA LEU A 16 31.21 37.47 -42.16
C LEU A 16 29.89 37.41 -41.35
N ILE A 17 28.75 37.21 -42.00
CA ILE A 17 27.48 36.90 -41.35
C ILE A 17 27.51 35.41 -40.99
N GLY A 18 27.79 35.09 -39.73
CA GLY A 18 27.67 33.76 -39.19
C GLY A 18 26.18 33.41 -38.98
N VAL A 19 25.65 32.50 -39.79
CA VAL A 19 24.32 31.93 -39.58
C VAL A 19 24.42 30.90 -38.42
N PHE A 20 23.97 31.27 -37.23
CA PHE A 20 23.78 30.32 -36.13
C PHE A 20 22.49 29.53 -36.38
N LEU A 21 22.61 28.29 -36.80
CA LEU A 21 21.52 27.33 -36.79
C LEU A 21 21.25 26.94 -35.34
N ILE A 22 20.22 27.54 -34.72
CA ILE A 22 19.65 27.06 -33.44
C ILE A 22 18.90 25.76 -33.72
N VAL A 23 19.55 24.62 -33.51
CA VAL A 23 18.85 23.32 -33.49
C VAL A 23 18.08 23.27 -32.19
N SER A 24 16.80 23.64 -32.25
CA SER A 24 15.84 23.43 -31.17
C SER A 24 15.55 21.92 -31.09
N SER A 25 16.24 21.21 -30.21
CA SER A 25 15.81 19.83 -29.86
C SER A 25 14.56 19.93 -29.04
N ALA A 26 13.41 19.64 -29.64
CA ALA A 26 12.19 19.42 -28.88
C ALA A 26 12.45 18.26 -27.88
N PRO A 27 12.08 18.40 -26.61
CA PRO A 27 12.20 17.30 -25.67
C PRO A 27 11.42 16.10 -26.19
N PRO A 28 11.88 14.85 -25.98
CA PRO A 28 11.15 13.68 -26.40
C PRO A 28 9.77 13.71 -25.74
N LEU A 29 8.72 13.65 -26.56
CA LEU A 29 7.31 13.50 -26.10
C LEU A 29 7.16 12.08 -25.55
N PHE A 30 7.52 11.89 -24.28
CA PHE A 30 7.06 10.70 -23.58
C PHE A 30 5.54 10.79 -23.44
N PRO A 31 4.79 9.73 -23.74
CA PRO A 31 3.34 9.73 -23.51
C PRO A 31 3.09 10.04 -22.03
N ALA A 32 2.14 10.93 -21.78
CA ALA A 32 1.76 11.28 -20.40
C ALA A 32 1.41 10.01 -19.62
N GLU A 33 1.96 9.86 -18.41
CA GLU A 33 1.68 8.73 -17.54
C GLU A 33 0.18 8.66 -17.24
N VAL A 34 -0.45 7.50 -17.51
CA VAL A 34 -1.87 7.30 -17.20
C VAL A 34 -2.00 6.92 -15.72
N LEU A 35 -2.60 7.82 -14.94
CA LEU A 35 -2.84 7.63 -13.52
C LEU A 35 -4.28 7.21 -13.24
N PHE A 36 -4.47 6.41 -12.18
CA PHE A 36 -5.78 6.02 -11.64
C PHE A 36 -6.66 5.21 -12.60
N VAL A 37 -6.05 4.52 -13.53
CA VAL A 37 -6.73 3.60 -14.44
C VAL A 37 -6.21 2.19 -14.16
N ALA A 38 -7.12 1.33 -13.73
CA ALA A 38 -6.79 -0.04 -13.35
C ALA A 38 -6.68 -0.96 -14.57
N LYS A 39 -5.82 -1.98 -14.43
CA LYS A 39 -5.69 -3.10 -15.37
C LYS A 39 -5.37 -4.38 -14.58
N PRO A 40 -5.74 -5.55 -15.09
CA PRO A 40 -5.32 -6.82 -14.51
C PRO A 40 -3.79 -6.91 -14.46
N LEU A 41 -3.25 -7.53 -13.41
CA LEU A 41 -1.85 -7.91 -13.30
C LEU A 41 -1.68 -9.41 -13.50
N THR A 42 -2.47 -10.23 -12.82
CA THR A 42 -2.46 -11.69 -12.97
C THR A 42 -3.64 -12.17 -13.82
N ALA A 43 -3.58 -13.38 -14.31
CA ALA A 43 -4.72 -14.04 -14.92
C ALA A 43 -5.87 -14.22 -13.91
N GLU A 44 -7.09 -14.32 -14.40
CA GLU A 44 -8.25 -14.70 -13.59
C GLU A 44 -8.05 -16.08 -13.00
N HIS A 45 -8.62 -16.31 -11.81
CA HIS A 45 -8.52 -17.54 -11.03
C HIS A 45 -7.08 -17.97 -10.67
N SER A 46 -6.13 -17.01 -10.67
CA SER A 46 -4.80 -17.24 -10.11
C SER A 46 -4.84 -17.41 -8.58
N PHE A 47 -5.91 -16.94 -7.96
CA PHE A 47 -6.17 -17.01 -6.51
C PHE A 47 -7.55 -17.61 -6.25
N THR A 48 -7.71 -18.21 -5.07
CA THR A 48 -9.01 -18.66 -4.56
C THR A 48 -9.77 -17.55 -3.86
N ASP A 49 -11.01 -17.79 -3.46
CA ASP A 49 -11.96 -16.82 -2.89
C ASP A 49 -11.46 -16.09 -1.64
N GLY A 50 -10.41 -16.58 -0.98
CA GLY A 50 -9.77 -15.94 0.17
C GLY A 50 -8.59 -15.04 -0.18
N ILE A 51 -8.46 -14.57 -1.42
CA ILE A 51 -7.38 -13.65 -1.81
C ILE A 51 -7.41 -12.39 -0.94
N GLU A 52 -6.26 -12.10 -0.26
CA GLU A 52 -6.10 -11.01 0.70
C GLU A 52 -4.64 -10.60 0.85
N GLY A 53 -4.39 -9.62 1.71
CA GLY A 53 -3.11 -9.26 2.27
C GLY A 53 -2.02 -8.93 1.26
N PRO A 54 -2.23 -8.09 0.24
CA PRO A 54 -1.16 -7.75 -0.69
C PRO A 54 -0.08 -6.94 0.04
N ALA A 55 1.18 -7.30 -0.24
CA ALA A 55 2.35 -6.55 0.22
C ALA A 55 3.47 -6.63 -0.81
N CYS A 56 4.32 -5.62 -0.90
CA CYS A 56 5.46 -5.61 -1.81
C CYS A 56 6.78 -5.67 -1.04
N ASP A 57 7.72 -6.48 -1.53
CA ASP A 57 9.09 -6.46 -1.04
C ASP A 57 9.93 -5.34 -1.71
N ARG A 58 11.20 -5.21 -1.29
CA ARG A 58 12.13 -4.22 -1.86
C ARG A 58 12.49 -4.48 -3.31
N ASP A 59 12.42 -5.74 -3.73
CA ASP A 59 12.76 -6.19 -5.07
C ASP A 59 11.59 -6.00 -6.06
N GLY A 60 10.43 -5.59 -5.53
CA GLY A 60 9.21 -5.31 -6.29
C GLY A 60 8.32 -6.52 -6.51
N ASN A 61 8.59 -7.66 -5.85
CA ASN A 61 7.66 -8.77 -5.87
C ASN A 61 6.45 -8.46 -4.99
N ILE A 62 5.31 -8.97 -5.39
CA ILE A 62 4.03 -8.83 -4.70
C ILE A 62 3.72 -10.15 -3.99
N TYR A 63 3.32 -10.09 -2.75
CA TYR A 63 2.84 -11.24 -1.98
C TYR A 63 1.37 -11.06 -1.70
N ALA A 64 0.59 -12.14 -1.81
CA ALA A 64 -0.82 -12.16 -1.45
C ALA A 64 -1.23 -13.59 -1.05
N VAL A 65 -2.23 -13.69 -0.18
CA VAL A 65 -2.68 -14.98 0.33
C VAL A 65 -3.60 -15.70 -0.66
N SER A 66 -3.76 -17.02 -0.48
CA SER A 66 -4.65 -17.89 -1.25
C SER A 66 -4.28 -18.03 -2.74
N PHE A 67 -2.98 -17.90 -3.09
CA PHE A 67 -2.49 -18.14 -4.45
C PHE A 67 -2.61 -19.63 -4.83
N ALA A 68 -3.20 -19.91 -5.99
CA ALA A 68 -3.48 -21.23 -6.53
C ALA A 68 -4.37 -22.12 -5.64
N ARG A 69 -4.25 -22.04 -4.32
CA ARG A 69 -5.03 -22.76 -3.32
C ARG A 69 -4.92 -22.11 -1.95
N THR A 70 -5.83 -22.45 -1.05
CA THR A 70 -5.80 -22.07 0.36
C THR A 70 -5.34 -23.29 1.19
N PRO A 71 -4.50 -23.13 2.24
CA PRO A 71 -3.94 -21.89 2.78
C PRO A 71 -2.50 -21.62 2.28
N THR A 72 -2.31 -20.68 1.40
CA THR A 72 -0.99 -20.33 0.86
C THR A 72 -0.73 -18.83 0.92
N ILE A 73 0.54 -18.44 0.79
CA ILE A 73 0.97 -17.13 0.34
C ILE A 73 1.65 -17.32 -1.02
N GLY A 74 1.22 -16.57 -2.03
CA GLY A 74 1.88 -16.50 -3.33
C GLY A 74 2.96 -15.42 -3.35
N LYS A 75 3.97 -15.59 -4.21
CA LYS A 75 4.92 -14.57 -4.62
C LYS A 75 4.74 -14.31 -6.11
N ILE A 76 4.44 -13.09 -6.46
CA ILE A 76 4.10 -12.67 -7.81
C ILE A 76 5.13 -11.65 -8.28
N THR A 77 5.66 -11.85 -9.49
CA THR A 77 6.58 -10.89 -10.12
C THR A 77 5.83 -9.63 -10.58
N PRO A 78 6.53 -8.50 -10.84
CA PRO A 78 5.91 -7.31 -11.44
C PRO A 78 5.26 -7.56 -12.81
N ARG A 79 5.53 -8.71 -13.45
CA ARG A 79 4.91 -9.13 -14.71
C ARG A 79 3.65 -9.99 -14.53
N GLY A 80 3.28 -10.31 -13.28
CA GLY A 80 2.10 -11.11 -12.95
C GLY A 80 2.33 -12.63 -12.94
N GLU A 81 3.58 -13.08 -13.06
CA GLU A 81 3.94 -14.50 -12.93
C GLU A 81 4.03 -14.85 -11.44
N GLY A 82 3.41 -15.94 -11.01
CA GLY A 82 3.32 -16.30 -9.60
C GLY A 82 3.82 -17.70 -9.28
N GLU A 83 4.26 -17.89 -8.04
CA GLU A 83 4.56 -19.19 -7.43
C GLU A 83 3.98 -19.27 -6.02
N VAL A 84 3.74 -20.48 -5.50
CA VAL A 84 3.46 -20.67 -4.07
C VAL A 84 4.73 -20.41 -3.28
N PHE A 85 4.68 -19.40 -2.42
CA PHE A 85 5.82 -18.99 -1.60
C PHE A 85 5.86 -19.72 -0.25
N VAL A 86 4.72 -19.76 0.46
CA VAL A 86 4.52 -20.52 1.71
C VAL A 86 3.19 -21.24 1.64
N GLU A 87 3.16 -22.47 2.15
CA GLU A 87 1.94 -23.24 2.38
C GLU A 87 1.86 -23.60 3.86
N PHE A 88 0.72 -23.33 4.48
CA PHE A 88 0.50 -23.60 5.90
C PHE A 88 -0.10 -25.00 6.07
N THR A 89 0.56 -25.85 6.84
CA THR A 89 0.10 -27.24 7.08
C THR A 89 -0.42 -27.47 8.49
N ASN A 90 -0.36 -26.43 9.34
CA ASN A 90 -0.68 -26.49 10.78
C ASN A 90 -2.06 -25.90 11.12
N GLY A 91 -2.88 -25.57 10.11
CA GLY A 91 -4.19 -24.95 10.28
C GLY A 91 -4.17 -23.43 10.39
N SER A 92 -3.03 -22.77 10.22
CA SER A 92 -2.95 -21.31 10.08
C SER A 92 -3.60 -20.88 8.77
N LEU A 93 -4.23 -19.70 8.80
CA LEU A 93 -4.84 -19.04 7.65
C LEU A 93 -4.35 -17.58 7.61
N ALA A 94 -3.40 -17.32 6.75
CA ALA A 94 -2.85 -15.97 6.58
C ALA A 94 -3.91 -15.00 6.04
N ASN A 95 -3.84 -13.73 6.47
CA ASN A 95 -4.65 -12.64 5.97
C ASN A 95 -3.75 -11.42 5.66
N GLY A 96 -3.84 -10.31 6.37
CA GLY A 96 -3.03 -9.12 6.13
C GLY A 96 -1.52 -9.36 6.25
N ILE A 97 -0.75 -8.82 5.32
CA ILE A 97 0.73 -8.94 5.27
C ILE A 97 1.37 -7.56 5.33
N ARG A 98 2.50 -7.45 6.08
CA ARG A 98 3.38 -6.28 6.09
C ARG A 98 4.84 -6.70 6.10
N PHE A 99 5.71 -5.89 5.48
CA PHE A 99 7.15 -6.02 5.60
C PHE A 99 7.72 -4.96 6.53
N ASP A 100 8.68 -5.34 7.37
CA ASP A 100 9.49 -4.39 8.10
C ASP A 100 10.67 -3.84 7.27
N ARG A 101 11.46 -2.96 7.89
CA ARG A 101 12.66 -2.37 7.25
C ARG A 101 13.77 -3.38 6.99
N ALA A 102 13.78 -4.52 7.63
CA ALA A 102 14.74 -5.60 7.39
C ALA A 102 14.27 -6.56 6.29
N GLY A 103 13.05 -6.37 5.76
CA GLY A 103 12.43 -7.24 4.77
C GLY A 103 11.81 -8.49 5.38
N ILE A 104 11.57 -8.50 6.69
CA ILE A 104 10.84 -9.57 7.37
C ILE A 104 9.33 -9.35 7.19
N MET A 105 8.63 -10.43 6.87
CA MET A 105 7.19 -10.43 6.68
C MET A 105 6.47 -10.70 8.00
N PHE A 106 5.47 -9.88 8.32
CA PHE A 106 4.52 -10.08 9.41
C PHE A 106 3.13 -10.33 8.84
N VAL A 107 2.41 -11.28 9.43
CA VAL A 107 1.16 -11.80 8.88
C VAL A 107 0.14 -11.98 10.00
N ALA A 108 -1.07 -11.49 9.80
CA ALA A 108 -2.21 -11.86 10.64
C ALA A 108 -2.62 -13.30 10.34
N ASP A 109 -2.70 -14.13 11.37
CA ASP A 109 -3.18 -15.52 11.28
C ASP A 109 -4.64 -15.59 11.75
N TYR A 110 -5.53 -15.47 10.81
CA TYR A 110 -6.95 -15.35 10.98
C TYR A 110 -7.58 -16.53 11.75
N ALA A 111 -7.06 -17.75 11.55
CA ALA A 111 -7.64 -18.96 12.12
C ALA A 111 -7.05 -19.36 13.48
N LYS A 112 -5.81 -18.95 13.77
CA LYS A 112 -5.09 -19.39 14.99
C LYS A 112 -4.78 -18.26 15.96
N HIS A 113 -5.34 -17.09 15.75
CA HIS A 113 -5.21 -15.96 16.67
C HIS A 113 -3.76 -15.54 16.92
N ASN A 114 -2.93 -15.63 15.86
CA ASN A 114 -1.51 -15.30 15.94
C ASN A 114 -1.18 -14.05 15.12
N ILE A 115 -0.03 -13.46 15.46
CA ILE A 115 0.76 -12.69 14.51
C ILE A 115 1.99 -13.52 14.18
N LEU A 116 2.16 -13.85 12.90
CA LEU A 116 3.26 -14.64 12.40
C LEU A 116 4.39 -13.74 11.90
N ARG A 117 5.61 -14.26 11.97
CA ARG A 117 6.82 -13.72 11.35
C ARG A 117 7.31 -14.75 10.34
N ILE A 118 7.56 -14.31 9.11
CA ILE A 118 8.11 -15.13 8.04
C ILE A 118 9.40 -14.48 7.56
N ASP A 119 10.49 -15.24 7.53
CA ASP A 119 11.72 -14.81 6.90
C ASP A 119 11.67 -15.16 5.39
N PRO A 120 11.66 -14.19 4.47
CA PRO A 120 11.49 -14.48 3.05
C PRO A 120 12.64 -15.27 2.42
N LYS A 121 13.83 -15.26 3.04
CA LYS A 121 14.99 -15.98 2.52
C LYS A 121 14.93 -17.48 2.84
N THR A 122 14.50 -17.81 4.05
CA THR A 122 14.44 -19.20 4.53
C THR A 122 13.03 -19.79 4.44
N ARG A 123 12.02 -18.93 4.25
CA ARG A 123 10.57 -19.25 4.33
C ARG A 123 10.14 -19.78 5.71
N ALA A 124 10.98 -19.61 6.73
CA ALA A 124 10.69 -20.05 8.10
C ALA A 124 9.57 -19.20 8.69
N VAL A 125 8.55 -19.89 9.22
CA VAL A 125 7.37 -19.29 9.87
C VAL A 125 7.51 -19.46 11.39
N THR A 126 7.35 -18.37 12.13
CA THR A 126 7.36 -18.36 13.60
C THR A 126 6.21 -17.53 14.15
N VAL A 127 5.69 -17.89 15.32
CA VAL A 127 4.70 -17.08 16.02
C VAL A 127 5.42 -15.99 16.80
N VAL A 128 5.05 -14.72 16.56
CA VAL A 128 5.55 -13.55 17.29
C VAL A 128 4.69 -13.26 18.51
N ALA A 129 3.37 -13.32 18.34
CA ALA A 129 2.40 -13.08 19.39
C ALA A 129 1.17 -13.96 19.19
N HIS A 130 0.55 -14.32 20.31
CA HIS A 130 -0.69 -15.10 20.36
C HIS A 130 -1.57 -14.60 21.50
N SER A 131 -2.88 -14.64 21.30
CA SER A 131 -3.86 -14.43 22.36
C SER A 131 -5.17 -15.16 22.04
N ASP A 132 -5.63 -15.98 22.97
CA ASP A 132 -6.95 -16.63 22.88
C ASP A 132 -8.12 -15.61 22.91
N GLU A 133 -7.84 -14.36 23.31
CA GLU A 133 -8.82 -13.28 23.27
C GLU A 133 -8.95 -12.61 21.89
N MET A 134 -8.06 -12.90 20.94
CA MET A 134 -8.26 -12.53 19.55
C MET A 134 -9.40 -13.34 18.95
N SER A 135 -10.15 -12.73 18.03
CA SER A 135 -11.24 -13.39 17.31
C SER A 135 -10.78 -13.89 15.94
N GLN A 136 -10.39 -12.97 15.09
CA GLN A 136 -10.02 -13.24 13.70
C GLN A 136 -9.05 -12.16 13.22
N PRO A 137 -7.77 -12.15 13.70
CA PRO A 137 -6.78 -11.14 13.28
C PRO A 137 -6.79 -10.95 11.77
N ASN A 138 -7.08 -9.74 11.32
CA ASN A 138 -7.40 -9.48 9.91
C ASN A 138 -6.26 -8.75 9.19
N ASP A 139 -6.01 -7.49 9.50
CA ASP A 139 -4.94 -6.72 8.87
C ASP A 139 -3.93 -6.22 9.92
N VAL A 140 -2.73 -5.90 9.49
CA VAL A 140 -1.64 -5.40 10.33
C VAL A 140 -1.09 -4.10 9.81
N ALA A 141 -0.70 -3.21 10.71
CA ALA A 141 0.11 -2.02 10.43
C ALA A 141 1.43 -2.13 11.19
N ILE A 142 2.49 -1.52 10.66
CA ILE A 142 3.80 -1.52 11.28
C ILE A 142 4.38 -0.10 11.35
N THR A 143 4.96 0.27 12.50
CA THR A 143 5.72 1.52 12.61
C THR A 143 7.16 1.35 12.11
N ALA A 144 7.86 2.46 11.90
CA ALA A 144 9.28 2.42 11.52
C ALA A 144 10.16 1.75 12.59
N GLU A 145 9.73 1.79 13.86
CA GLU A 145 10.38 1.17 15.00
C GLU A 145 10.07 -0.32 15.14
N GLY A 146 9.14 -0.86 14.33
CA GLY A 146 8.76 -2.28 14.31
C GLY A 146 7.69 -2.65 15.34
N MET A 147 6.93 -1.68 15.87
CA MET A 147 5.71 -1.93 16.63
C MET A 147 4.60 -2.27 15.65
N LEU A 148 3.83 -3.32 15.93
CA LEU A 148 2.70 -3.75 15.11
C LEU A 148 1.37 -3.38 15.76
N PHE A 149 0.39 -3.11 14.92
CA PHE A 149 -1.01 -3.00 15.29
C PHE A 149 -1.80 -3.98 14.44
N ALA A 150 -2.75 -4.69 15.03
CA ALA A 150 -3.62 -5.61 14.32
C ALA A 150 -5.08 -5.25 14.55
N SER A 151 -5.85 -5.23 13.48
CA SER A 151 -7.30 -5.23 13.52
C SER A 151 -7.80 -6.64 13.73
N ASP A 152 -8.88 -6.79 14.50
CA ASP A 152 -9.37 -8.09 14.92
C ASP A 152 -10.90 -8.05 14.99
N PRO A 153 -11.60 -8.33 13.88
CA PRO A 153 -13.05 -8.40 13.85
C PRO A 153 -13.57 -9.69 14.47
N ASN A 154 -14.78 -9.63 14.98
CA ASN A 154 -15.64 -10.78 15.20
C ASN A 154 -16.84 -10.64 14.25
N TRP A 155 -16.79 -11.31 13.11
CA TRP A 155 -17.81 -11.17 12.07
C TRP A 155 -19.19 -11.64 12.53
N GLU A 156 -19.25 -12.70 13.32
CA GLU A 156 -20.50 -13.25 13.83
C GLU A 156 -21.21 -12.25 14.75
N LYS A 157 -20.46 -11.60 15.63
CA LYS A 157 -21.01 -10.63 16.59
C LYS A 157 -21.12 -9.21 16.04
N GLY A 158 -20.55 -8.93 14.87
CA GLY A 158 -20.51 -7.60 14.29
C GLY A 158 -19.66 -6.62 15.11
N THR A 159 -18.66 -7.11 15.85
CA THR A 159 -17.78 -6.33 16.74
C THR A 159 -16.34 -6.42 16.31
N GLY A 160 -15.46 -5.64 16.95
CA GLY A 160 -14.02 -5.69 16.69
C GLY A 160 -13.21 -5.05 17.80
N GLN A 161 -11.92 -5.27 17.70
CA GLN A 161 -10.91 -4.78 18.63
C GLN A 161 -9.61 -4.46 17.91
N ILE A 162 -8.68 -3.79 18.60
CA ILE A 162 -7.36 -3.42 18.08
C ILE A 162 -6.31 -3.91 19.07
N TRP A 163 -5.28 -4.54 18.54
CA TRP A 163 -4.16 -5.07 19.30
C TRP A 163 -2.88 -4.32 18.96
N ARG A 164 -2.04 -4.05 19.97
CA ARG A 164 -0.67 -3.62 19.86
C ARG A 164 0.26 -4.78 20.15
N ILE A 165 1.25 -5.00 19.31
CA ILE A 165 2.28 -6.02 19.46
C ILE A 165 3.65 -5.34 19.47
N GLU A 166 4.39 -5.49 20.56
CA GLU A 166 5.72 -4.94 20.72
C GLU A 166 6.78 -5.87 20.06
N ARG A 167 7.95 -5.35 19.74
CA ARG A 167 9.04 -6.11 19.12
C ARG A 167 9.40 -7.42 19.85
N GLY A 168 9.23 -7.45 21.16
CA GLY A 168 9.45 -8.64 22.02
C GLY A 168 8.27 -9.62 22.03
N GLY A 169 7.22 -9.40 21.24
CA GLY A 169 6.05 -10.27 21.17
C GLY A 169 5.01 -10.02 22.26
N ARG A 170 5.23 -9.05 23.15
CA ARG A 170 4.18 -8.66 24.12
C ARG A 170 2.99 -8.09 23.37
N ILE A 171 1.80 -8.68 23.60
CA ILE A 171 0.54 -8.29 22.99
C ILE A 171 -0.35 -7.60 24.01
N THR A 172 -1.04 -6.53 23.58
CA THR A 172 -1.96 -5.77 24.44
C THR A 172 -3.17 -5.35 23.60
N ARG A 173 -4.37 -5.62 24.09
CA ARG A 173 -5.60 -5.06 23.51
C ARG A 173 -5.70 -3.60 23.90
N ILE A 174 -5.67 -2.70 22.89
CA ILE A 174 -5.67 -1.25 23.09
C ILE A 174 -7.01 -0.57 22.78
N ALA A 175 -7.92 -1.28 22.10
CA ALA A 175 -9.31 -0.87 21.92
C ALA A 175 -10.22 -2.08 21.78
N SER A 176 -11.47 -1.93 22.24
CA SER A 176 -12.56 -2.89 22.11
C SER A 176 -13.89 -2.18 21.90
N GLY A 177 -14.97 -2.93 21.65
CA GLY A 177 -16.29 -2.35 21.44
C GLY A 177 -16.41 -1.53 20.15
N MET A 178 -15.57 -1.84 19.18
CA MET A 178 -15.67 -1.32 17.81
C MET A 178 -16.64 -2.17 16.98
N GLY A 179 -16.95 -1.70 15.79
CA GLY A 179 -17.60 -2.52 14.76
C GLY A 179 -16.63 -3.54 14.16
N THR A 180 -16.95 -4.09 12.99
CA THR A 180 -16.10 -5.08 12.29
C THR A 180 -14.82 -4.42 11.77
N THR A 181 -13.80 -4.32 12.63
CA THR A 181 -12.50 -3.72 12.29
C THR A 181 -11.81 -4.48 11.17
N ASN A 182 -11.24 -3.76 10.18
CA ASN A 182 -10.61 -4.37 9.03
C ASN A 182 -9.31 -3.62 8.68
N GLY A 183 -9.23 -2.88 7.59
CA GLY A 183 -8.03 -2.16 7.20
C GLY A 183 -7.49 -1.28 8.34
N ILE A 184 -6.17 -1.32 8.54
CA ILE A 184 -5.46 -0.59 9.58
C ILE A 184 -4.13 -0.04 9.03
N ASP A 185 -3.82 1.24 9.32
CA ASP A 185 -2.51 1.80 8.98
C ASP A 185 -2.13 2.98 9.88
N VAL A 186 -0.83 3.30 9.92
CA VAL A 186 -0.25 4.39 10.72
C VAL A 186 0.17 5.54 9.80
N SER A 187 -0.22 6.76 10.13
CA SER A 187 0.13 7.98 9.39
C SER A 187 1.64 8.19 9.23
N PRO A 188 2.09 8.96 8.21
CA PRO A 188 3.51 9.24 7.98
C PRO A 188 4.21 9.92 9.15
N ASP A 189 3.52 10.79 9.86
CA ASP A 189 4.03 11.49 11.06
C ASP A 189 3.97 10.65 12.34
N ARG A 190 3.40 9.42 12.24
CA ARG A 190 3.25 8.45 13.35
C ARG A 190 2.40 8.94 14.51
N LYS A 191 1.52 9.91 14.27
CA LYS A 191 0.63 10.49 15.29
C LYS A 191 -0.81 10.03 15.18
N THR A 192 -1.14 9.27 14.13
CA THR A 192 -2.50 8.79 13.90
C THR A 192 -2.47 7.30 13.56
N LEU A 193 -3.31 6.53 14.24
CA LEU A 193 -3.68 5.18 13.83
C LEU A 193 -5.05 5.26 13.16
N TYR A 194 -5.13 4.82 11.91
CA TYR A 194 -6.38 4.70 11.17
C TYR A 194 -6.88 3.27 11.22
N VAL A 195 -8.18 3.09 11.44
CA VAL A 195 -8.85 1.79 11.42
C VAL A 195 -10.20 1.96 10.75
N ASN A 196 -10.52 1.11 9.80
CA ASN A 196 -11.86 1.09 9.24
C ASN A 196 -12.73 -0.04 9.81
N GLU A 197 -14.02 0.10 9.64
CA GLU A 197 -15.05 -0.89 9.99
C GLU A 197 -15.84 -1.24 8.73
N THR A 198 -15.86 -2.52 8.36
CA THR A 198 -16.49 -2.98 7.10
C THR A 198 -17.98 -2.75 7.10
N VAL A 199 -18.70 -3.31 8.05
CA VAL A 199 -20.18 -3.31 8.09
C VAL A 199 -20.71 -1.92 8.46
N GLN A 200 -20.05 -1.24 9.39
CA GLN A 200 -20.41 0.10 9.85
C GLN A 200 -20.00 1.18 8.87
N ARG A 201 -19.08 0.88 7.93
CA ARG A 201 -18.63 1.78 6.84
C ARG A 201 -17.94 3.04 7.36
N ASN A 202 -17.30 2.94 8.51
CA ASN A 202 -16.58 4.03 9.16
C ASN A 202 -15.09 3.92 8.89
N VAL A 203 -14.41 5.06 8.78
CA VAL A 203 -12.96 5.16 8.99
C VAL A 203 -12.73 5.98 10.26
N TRP A 204 -12.07 5.39 11.22
CA TRP A 204 -11.71 6.03 12.48
C TRP A 204 -10.26 6.48 12.47
N ALA A 205 -9.97 7.58 13.13
CA ALA A 205 -8.64 8.07 13.42
C ALA A 205 -8.46 8.21 14.93
N PHE A 206 -7.40 7.61 15.46
CA PHE A 206 -6.99 7.71 16.87
C PHE A 206 -5.71 8.51 16.97
N THR A 207 -5.55 9.32 18.01
CA THR A 207 -4.24 9.87 18.37
C THR A 207 -3.34 8.71 18.80
N LEU A 208 -2.21 8.53 18.10
CA LEU A 208 -1.21 7.51 18.40
C LEU A 208 -0.06 8.13 19.18
N HIS A 209 0.23 7.58 20.35
CA HIS A 209 1.33 8.00 21.20
C HIS A 209 2.62 7.19 20.92
N PRO A 210 3.81 7.72 21.28
CA PRO A 210 5.08 7.03 21.04
C PRO A 210 5.21 5.64 21.70
N ASP A 211 4.49 5.41 22.80
CA ASP A 211 4.42 4.12 23.50
C ASP A 211 3.44 3.12 22.85
N GLY A 212 2.76 3.54 21.76
CA GLY A 212 1.77 2.77 21.05
C GLY A 212 0.39 2.73 21.72
N SER A 213 0.15 3.53 22.75
CA SER A 213 -1.20 3.78 23.24
C SER A 213 -1.98 4.67 22.29
N ILE A 214 -3.32 4.56 22.32
CA ILE A 214 -4.20 5.37 21.47
C ILE A 214 -5.25 6.10 22.30
N THR A 215 -5.58 7.32 21.88
CA THR A 215 -6.60 8.18 22.50
C THR A 215 -7.44 8.87 21.42
N ASP A 216 -8.38 9.70 21.82
CA ASP A 216 -9.10 10.65 20.97
C ASP A 216 -9.69 10.02 19.71
N LYS A 217 -10.45 8.91 19.86
CA LYS A 217 -11.17 8.27 18.76
C LYS A 217 -12.09 9.30 18.09
N ARG A 218 -11.84 9.60 16.81
CA ARG A 218 -12.68 10.49 16.01
C ARG A 218 -13.08 9.82 14.70
N LEU A 219 -14.30 10.06 14.27
CA LEU A 219 -14.76 9.65 12.95
C LEU A 219 -14.05 10.51 11.90
N LEU A 220 -13.30 9.87 11.00
CA LEU A 220 -12.67 10.54 9.88
C LEU A 220 -13.68 10.70 8.73
N ILE A 221 -14.36 9.63 8.36
CA ILE A 221 -15.41 9.60 7.34
C ILE A 221 -16.32 8.38 7.55
N GLN A 222 -17.59 8.53 7.20
CA GLN A 222 -18.55 7.43 7.07
C GLN A 222 -19.12 7.41 5.65
N PHE A 223 -19.20 6.22 5.07
CA PHE A 223 -19.79 6.03 3.76
C PHE A 223 -21.27 5.62 3.87
N PRO A 224 -22.13 6.11 2.97
CA PRO A 224 -23.58 5.78 3.02
C PRO A 224 -23.86 4.37 2.51
N ASP A 225 -22.96 3.80 1.70
CA ASP A 225 -23.15 2.56 0.96
C ASP A 225 -21.88 1.67 1.04
N PHE A 226 -22.00 0.43 0.67
CA PHE A 226 -20.95 -0.59 0.51
C PHE A 226 -19.90 -0.63 1.65
N GLY A 227 -19.28 -1.78 1.83
CA GLY A 227 -18.28 -2.00 2.87
C GLY A 227 -16.95 -1.32 2.59
N LEU A 228 -16.11 -1.32 3.64
CA LEU A 228 -14.67 -1.04 3.56
C LEU A 228 -13.92 -2.32 3.86
N ASP A 229 -12.73 -2.47 3.25
CA ASP A 229 -11.85 -3.59 3.53
C ASP A 229 -10.42 -3.07 3.77
N GLY A 230 -9.37 -3.66 3.26
CA GLY A 230 -8.00 -3.19 3.51
C GLY A 230 -7.75 -1.75 3.09
N MET A 231 -6.74 -1.12 3.71
CA MET A 231 -6.33 0.25 3.37
C MET A 231 -4.86 0.50 3.64
N ARG A 232 -4.26 1.48 2.92
CA ARG A 232 -2.86 1.93 3.06
C ARG A 232 -2.73 3.43 2.93
N CYS A 233 -1.73 4.01 3.61
CA CYS A 233 -1.34 5.41 3.47
C CYS A 233 -0.36 5.64 2.30
N ASP A 234 -0.50 6.77 1.60
CA ASP A 234 0.59 7.35 0.83
C ASP A 234 1.50 8.21 1.73
N VAL A 235 2.61 8.71 1.18
CA VAL A 235 3.58 9.55 1.92
C VAL A 235 3.04 10.89 2.39
N ASP A 236 1.95 11.38 1.80
CA ASP A 236 1.27 12.62 2.20
C ASP A 236 0.17 12.36 3.25
N GLY A 237 -0.03 11.08 3.63
CA GLY A 237 -1.03 10.66 4.61
C GLY A 237 -2.44 10.47 4.05
N ASN A 238 -2.61 10.49 2.71
CA ASN A 238 -3.89 10.11 2.15
C ASN A 238 -4.06 8.59 2.29
N LEU A 239 -5.27 8.16 2.66
CA LEU A 239 -5.67 6.78 2.74
C LEU A 239 -6.18 6.30 1.38
N TYR A 240 -5.74 5.13 0.96
CA TYR A 240 -6.35 4.37 -0.12
C TYR A 240 -7.06 3.18 0.51
N ALA A 241 -8.38 3.20 0.53
CA ALA A 241 -9.21 2.15 1.10
C ALA A 241 -10.03 1.48 0.00
N VAL A 242 -10.10 0.16 0.01
CA VAL A 242 -10.94 -0.56 -0.95
C VAL A 242 -12.37 -0.65 -0.47
N ARG A 243 -13.31 -0.59 -1.42
CA ARG A 243 -14.75 -0.56 -1.20
C ARG A 243 -15.36 -1.89 -1.61
N TRP A 244 -15.46 -2.82 -0.64
CA TRP A 244 -16.10 -4.12 -0.81
C TRP A 244 -17.55 -3.97 -1.25
N GLY A 245 -17.92 -4.67 -2.32
CA GLY A 245 -19.25 -4.62 -2.91
C GLY A 245 -19.45 -3.52 -3.93
N LYS A 246 -18.63 -2.44 -3.91
CA LYS A 246 -18.66 -1.34 -4.87
C LYS A 246 -17.70 -1.51 -6.03
N GLY A 247 -16.62 -2.23 -5.82
CA GLY A 247 -15.60 -2.46 -6.85
C GLY A 247 -14.66 -1.28 -7.05
N THR A 248 -14.39 -0.49 -6.04
CA THR A 248 -13.53 0.69 -6.14
C THR A 248 -12.46 0.74 -5.05
N THR A 249 -11.40 1.52 -5.30
CA THR A 249 -10.50 2.06 -4.29
C THR A 249 -10.77 3.55 -4.14
N VAL A 250 -10.97 4.02 -2.91
CA VAL A 250 -11.19 5.44 -2.62
C VAL A 250 -9.92 6.05 -2.02
N LYS A 251 -9.47 7.20 -2.57
CA LYS A 251 -8.42 8.05 -1.99
C LYS A 251 -9.07 9.08 -1.08
N ILE A 252 -8.70 9.08 0.21
CA ILE A 252 -9.26 9.93 1.27
C ILE A 252 -8.14 10.79 1.84
N SER A 253 -8.35 12.09 1.98
CA SER A 253 -7.38 12.98 2.63
C SER A 253 -7.29 12.73 4.15
N PRO A 254 -6.22 13.19 4.85
CA PRO A 254 -6.10 13.12 6.31
C PRO A 254 -7.23 13.85 7.06
N HIS A 255 -8.01 14.66 6.34
CA HIS A 255 -9.16 15.42 6.88
C HIS A 255 -10.51 14.77 6.54
N GLY A 256 -10.53 13.55 5.98
CA GLY A 256 -11.76 12.82 5.67
C GLY A 256 -12.45 13.23 4.37
N LYS A 257 -11.78 14.00 3.50
CA LYS A 257 -12.34 14.37 2.19
C LYS A 257 -12.03 13.28 1.17
N VAL A 258 -13.04 12.77 0.47
CA VAL A 258 -12.83 11.93 -0.72
C VAL A 258 -12.18 12.77 -1.83
N LEU A 259 -11.01 12.36 -2.24
CA LEU A 259 -10.21 13.02 -3.29
C LEU A 259 -10.45 12.36 -4.65
N ARG A 260 -10.63 11.04 -4.66
CA ARG A 260 -10.82 10.25 -5.88
C ARG A 260 -11.45 8.89 -5.56
N GLU A 261 -12.14 8.34 -6.51
CA GLU A 261 -12.60 6.96 -6.52
C GLU A 261 -12.13 6.30 -7.82
N ILE A 262 -11.62 5.07 -7.74
CA ILE A 262 -10.93 4.37 -8.82
C ILE A 262 -11.59 3.01 -8.98
N ASP A 263 -12.15 2.71 -10.15
CA ASP A 263 -12.66 1.39 -10.48
C ASP A 263 -11.52 0.36 -10.49
N VAL A 264 -11.71 -0.78 -9.86
CA VAL A 264 -10.71 -1.87 -9.76
C VAL A 264 -11.14 -3.14 -10.49
N LEU A 265 -12.05 -3.04 -11.43
CA LEU A 265 -12.42 -4.07 -12.40
C LEU A 265 -13.02 -5.34 -11.78
N GLY A 266 -13.72 -5.22 -10.67
CA GLY A 266 -14.44 -6.29 -9.99
C GLY A 266 -15.07 -5.78 -8.71
N ALA A 267 -16.24 -6.32 -8.34
CA ALA A 267 -17.06 -5.78 -7.25
C ALA A 267 -16.50 -6.04 -5.84
N LYS A 268 -15.52 -6.95 -5.70
CA LYS A 268 -15.07 -7.45 -4.39
C LYS A 268 -13.58 -7.25 -4.15
N PRO A 269 -13.05 -6.00 -4.16
CA PRO A 269 -11.69 -5.75 -3.73
C PRO A 269 -11.55 -5.98 -2.23
N THR A 270 -10.48 -6.68 -1.80
CA THR A 270 -10.26 -6.99 -0.38
C THR A 270 -9.17 -6.14 0.25
N ASN A 271 -8.04 -5.90 -0.43
CA ASN A 271 -6.98 -5.11 0.17
C ASN A 271 -6.10 -4.45 -0.91
N ILE A 272 -5.18 -3.58 -0.50
CA ILE A 272 -4.32 -2.79 -1.38
C ILE A 272 -2.92 -2.69 -0.80
N CYS A 273 -1.89 -2.66 -1.64
CA CYS A 273 -0.54 -2.26 -1.27
C CYS A 273 0.09 -1.37 -2.34
N PHE A 274 1.20 -0.72 -1.97
CA PHE A 274 2.00 0.09 -2.88
C PHE A 274 3.31 -0.60 -3.21
N GLY A 275 3.73 -0.51 -4.47
CA GLY A 275 4.98 -1.06 -4.94
C GLY A 275 5.43 -0.43 -6.27
N GLY A 276 6.09 -1.24 -7.10
CA GLY A 276 6.74 -0.76 -8.31
C GLY A 276 8.07 -0.05 -8.05
N PRO A 277 8.78 0.37 -9.10
CA PRO A 277 10.13 0.91 -8.98
C PRO A 277 10.20 2.25 -8.22
N ASP A 278 9.12 3.00 -8.19
CA ASP A 278 9.01 4.33 -7.58
C ASP A 278 7.94 4.39 -6.47
N GLY A 279 7.37 3.25 -6.05
CA GLY A 279 6.33 3.19 -5.02
C GLY A 279 4.95 3.70 -5.45
N ARG A 280 4.76 4.01 -6.72
CA ARG A 280 3.56 4.64 -7.26
C ARG A 280 2.65 3.67 -8.02
N THR A 281 2.85 2.37 -7.85
CA THR A 281 1.94 1.34 -8.35
C THR A 281 1.17 0.76 -7.18
N CYS A 282 -0.15 0.89 -7.20
CA CYS A 282 -1.03 0.17 -6.30
C CYS A 282 -1.35 -1.20 -6.87
N TYR A 283 -1.37 -2.21 -6.00
CA TYR A 283 -1.83 -3.57 -6.30
C TYR A 283 -3.00 -3.87 -5.39
N VAL A 284 -4.10 -4.32 -5.98
CA VAL A 284 -5.37 -4.62 -5.29
C VAL A 284 -5.70 -6.09 -5.47
N THR A 285 -6.02 -6.75 -4.38
CA THR A 285 -6.59 -8.11 -4.37
C THR A 285 -8.07 -8.04 -4.68
N GLU A 286 -8.54 -8.84 -5.65
CA GLU A 286 -9.91 -8.81 -6.16
C GLU A 286 -10.46 -10.23 -6.24
N VAL A 287 -11.51 -10.51 -5.46
CA VAL A 287 -12.07 -11.85 -5.25
C VAL A 287 -12.94 -12.33 -6.40
N GLU A 288 -13.74 -11.44 -7.02
CA GLU A 288 -14.73 -11.85 -8.01
C GLU A 288 -14.11 -12.59 -9.20
N HIS A 289 -12.91 -12.15 -9.61
CA HIS A 289 -12.15 -12.80 -10.68
C HIS A 289 -10.91 -13.56 -10.16
N GLY A 290 -10.67 -13.58 -8.85
CA GLY A 290 -9.54 -14.27 -8.21
C GLY A 290 -8.18 -13.79 -8.74
N ARG A 291 -7.93 -12.47 -8.77
CA ARG A 291 -6.75 -11.88 -9.39
C ARG A 291 -6.20 -10.67 -8.65
N LEU A 292 -4.99 -10.28 -9.01
CA LEU A 292 -4.43 -8.96 -8.70
C LEU A 292 -4.76 -7.98 -9.82
N VAL A 293 -5.15 -6.78 -9.42
CA VAL A 293 -5.33 -5.62 -10.29
C VAL A 293 -4.29 -4.57 -9.93
N GLN A 294 -3.83 -3.76 -10.88
CA GLN A 294 -2.86 -2.69 -10.64
C GLN A 294 -3.27 -1.39 -11.30
N PHE A 295 -2.87 -0.26 -10.68
CA PHE A 295 -2.98 1.07 -11.27
C PHE A 295 -1.86 1.99 -10.75
N ARG A 296 -1.56 3.04 -11.53
CA ARG A 296 -0.57 4.05 -11.14
C ARG A 296 -1.21 5.19 -10.38
N VAL A 297 -0.48 5.76 -9.43
CA VAL A 297 -0.91 6.90 -8.60
C VAL A 297 0.10 8.05 -8.62
N ASP A 298 -0.33 9.19 -8.09
CA ASP A 298 0.44 10.44 -8.09
C ASP A 298 1.51 10.52 -6.98
N ARG A 299 1.38 9.70 -5.89
CA ARG A 299 2.29 9.71 -4.75
C ARG A 299 2.73 8.30 -4.38
N PRO A 300 3.96 8.09 -3.93
CA PRO A 300 4.39 6.77 -3.46
C PRO A 300 3.69 6.37 -2.16
N GLY A 301 3.59 5.07 -1.96
CA GLY A 301 3.08 4.51 -0.71
C GLY A 301 4.06 4.67 0.44
N LEU A 302 3.51 4.89 1.64
CA LEU A 302 4.30 5.06 2.85
C LEU A 302 5.11 3.80 3.21
N GLU A 303 4.54 2.62 3.05
CA GLU A 303 5.20 1.34 3.30
C GLU A 303 6.39 1.14 2.37
N TRP A 304 6.23 1.43 1.08
CA TRP A 304 7.31 1.35 0.09
C TRP A 304 8.49 2.26 0.48
N GLU A 305 8.20 3.48 0.94
CA GLU A 305 9.22 4.42 1.36
C GLU A 305 9.92 3.98 2.66
N ARG A 306 9.15 3.49 3.65
CA ARG A 306 9.70 2.98 4.94
C ARG A 306 10.69 1.84 4.76
N GLN A 307 10.46 0.97 3.79
CA GLN A 307 11.37 -0.13 3.50
C GLN A 307 12.73 0.34 2.92
N ARG A 308 12.81 1.54 2.37
CA ARG A 308 14.00 2.07 1.65
C ARG A 308 14.78 3.14 2.42
N ARG A 309 14.21 3.67 3.46
CA ARG A 309 14.87 4.55 4.43
C ARG A 309 15.46 3.70 5.57
#